data_c454c663342e95bd887f5b417b4fd9e6
#
_entry.id   c454c663342e95bd887f5b417b4fd9e6
#
_cell.length_a   1.000
_cell.length_b   1.000
_cell.length_c   1.000
_cell.angle_alpha   90.00
_cell.angle_beta   90.00
_cell.angle_gamma   90.00
#
_symmetry.space_group_name_H-M   'P 1'
#
loop_
_entity.id
_entity.type
_entity.pdbx_description
1 polymer ?
#
loop_
_entity_poly.entity_id
_entity_poly.type
_entity_poly.pdbx_seq_one_letter_code
_entity_poly.pdbx_strand_id
1 'polypeptide(L)'
;MKPAAHTNRLIGEKSPYLLQHAGNPVDWHPWGEEAFARALREDKPVFLSVGYSTCHWCHVMAHESFEDPEVARLLNDAFVCVKVDREERPDIDKVYMTVCQLLTGSGGWPLTVVMTPDKQPFFAATYIPRENRFGRVGMLELIPQIERVWKTRRDDVLSSTRQILAAVQKTVRAAGQGELSQDLPADAFAELRASFDETHGGFGPAPKFPIPHHLCFLLRFWKRHGSAEALRMAERTLQAMRAGGLCDHLGFGFHRYSTDAS
;
A
#
# COMPACT_ATOMS: atom_id res chain seq x y z
N MET A 1 29.27 29.15 -3.69
CA MET A 1 29.18 27.79 -3.14
C MET A 1 27.73 27.40 -3.22
N LYS A 2 27.35 26.32 -3.98
CA LYS A 2 26.04 25.74 -3.84
C LYS A 2 25.91 25.25 -2.40
N PRO A 3 24.79 25.51 -1.68
CA PRO A 3 24.59 24.93 -0.36
C PRO A 3 24.75 23.41 -0.49
N ALA A 4 25.41 22.79 0.50
CA ALA A 4 25.52 21.33 0.55
C ALA A 4 24.09 20.78 0.46
N ALA A 5 23.85 19.87 -0.49
CA ALA A 5 22.53 19.29 -0.67
C ALA A 5 22.14 18.63 0.67
N HIS A 6 20.98 18.99 1.20
CA HIS A 6 20.45 18.34 2.40
C HIS A 6 20.35 16.84 2.15
N THR A 7 20.89 16.02 3.02
CA THR A 7 20.74 14.57 2.97
C THR A 7 20.32 14.05 4.33
N ASN A 8 19.34 13.16 4.33
CA ASN A 8 18.92 12.43 5.51
C ASN A 8 19.64 11.08 5.63
N ARG A 9 19.27 10.25 6.60
CA ARG A 9 19.96 8.98 6.90
C ARG A 9 19.84 7.91 5.81
N LEU A 10 18.92 8.07 4.88
CA LEU A 10 18.74 7.11 3.76
C LEU A 10 19.91 7.14 2.77
N ILE A 11 20.78 8.15 2.81
CA ILE A 11 21.95 8.25 1.91
C ILE A 11 22.92 7.07 2.08
N GLY A 12 22.91 6.40 3.23
CA GLY A 12 23.74 5.22 3.52
C GLY A 12 23.13 3.90 3.07
N GLU A 13 21.89 3.91 2.56
CA GLU A 13 21.15 2.72 2.18
C GLU A 13 21.53 2.23 0.77
N LYS A 14 21.14 0.98 0.43
CA LYS A 14 21.41 0.37 -0.87
C LYS A 14 20.17 0.32 -1.77
N SER A 15 18.97 0.38 -1.17
CA SER A 15 17.71 0.36 -1.90
C SER A 15 17.62 1.57 -2.83
N PRO A 16 17.36 1.37 -4.15
CA PRO A 16 17.08 2.47 -5.07
C PRO A 16 15.90 3.34 -4.60
N TYR A 17 14.88 2.73 -4.02
CA TYR A 17 13.74 3.46 -3.48
C TYR A 17 14.10 4.35 -2.29
N LEU A 18 14.88 3.85 -1.34
CA LEU A 18 15.31 4.65 -0.18
C LEU A 18 16.22 5.80 -0.63
N LEU A 19 17.14 5.54 -1.56
CA LEU A 19 18.03 6.57 -2.11
C LEU A 19 17.29 7.68 -2.85
N GLN A 20 16.15 7.41 -3.51
CA GLN A 20 15.29 8.43 -4.12
C GLN A 20 14.79 9.46 -3.10
N HIS A 21 14.68 9.07 -1.84
CA HIS A 21 14.21 9.92 -0.74
C HIS A 21 15.33 10.49 0.12
N ALA A 22 16.58 10.20 -0.17
CA ALA A 22 17.73 10.67 0.63
C ALA A 22 17.90 12.20 0.63
N GLY A 23 17.44 12.87 -0.43
CA GLY A 23 17.46 14.34 -0.56
C GLY A 23 16.19 15.05 -0.06
N ASN A 24 15.18 14.33 0.44
CA ASN A 24 13.98 14.97 0.97
C ASN A 24 14.29 15.79 2.23
N PRO A 25 13.58 16.93 2.47
CA PRO A 25 13.70 17.69 3.72
C PRO A 25 13.13 16.96 4.94
N VAL A 26 12.36 15.88 4.75
CA VAL A 26 11.92 14.99 5.82
C VAL A 26 13.13 14.24 6.38
N ASP A 27 13.29 14.20 7.72
CA ASP A 27 14.36 13.49 8.43
C ASP A 27 14.08 11.98 8.46
N TRP A 28 14.15 11.36 7.31
CA TRP A 28 13.90 9.94 7.13
C TRP A 28 14.97 9.07 7.79
N HIS A 29 14.50 8.06 8.50
CA HIS A 29 15.28 6.92 8.98
C HIS A 29 14.97 5.66 8.16
N PRO A 30 15.93 4.77 7.93
CA PRO A 30 15.61 3.40 7.57
C PRO A 30 14.94 2.68 8.76
N TRP A 31 14.28 1.56 8.49
CA TRP A 31 13.72 0.73 9.55
C TRP A 31 14.83 0.09 10.38
N GLY A 32 14.97 0.48 11.62
CA GLY A 32 16.02 -0.02 12.52
C GLY A 32 15.84 0.47 13.95
N GLU A 33 16.59 -0.11 14.87
CA GLU A 33 16.50 0.18 16.30
C GLU A 33 16.76 1.67 16.63
N GLU A 34 17.61 2.35 15.86
CA GLU A 34 17.91 3.77 16.05
C GLU A 34 16.65 4.63 15.98
N ALA A 35 15.80 4.39 14.97
CA ALA A 35 14.55 5.15 14.76
C ALA A 35 13.58 4.95 15.94
N PHE A 36 13.37 3.72 16.37
CA PHE A 36 12.45 3.41 17.45
C PHE A 36 12.97 3.85 18.82
N ALA A 37 14.28 3.72 19.08
CA ALA A 37 14.90 4.25 20.29
C ALA A 37 14.81 5.79 20.35
N ARG A 38 14.94 6.47 19.20
CA ARG A 38 14.71 7.90 19.09
C ARG A 38 13.25 8.25 19.38
N ALA A 39 12.30 7.54 18.78
CA ALA A 39 10.87 7.76 19.01
C ALA A 39 10.48 7.61 20.49
N LEU A 40 11.03 6.60 21.16
CA LEU A 40 10.83 6.38 22.59
C LEU A 40 11.42 7.52 23.44
N ARG A 41 12.65 7.94 23.16
CA ARG A 41 13.35 8.99 23.89
C ARG A 41 12.68 10.36 23.72
N GLU A 42 12.17 10.68 22.52
CA GLU A 42 11.52 11.95 22.20
C GLU A 42 10.00 11.92 22.48
N ASP A 43 9.46 10.80 22.95
CA ASP A 43 8.00 10.56 23.14
C ASP A 43 7.18 10.92 21.88
N LYS A 44 7.70 10.58 20.71
CA LYS A 44 7.04 10.81 19.43
C LYS A 44 6.49 9.53 18.83
N PRO A 45 5.33 9.57 18.17
CA PRO A 45 4.89 8.45 17.36
C PRO A 45 5.79 8.30 16.12
N VAL A 46 5.77 7.12 15.51
CA VAL A 46 6.51 6.83 14.29
C VAL A 46 5.58 6.99 13.08
N PHE A 47 6.01 7.78 12.11
CA PHE A 47 5.37 7.89 10.80
C PHE A 47 6.09 6.94 9.83
N LEU A 48 5.47 5.83 9.51
CA LEU A 48 5.98 4.83 8.57
C LEU A 48 5.42 5.07 7.17
N SER A 49 6.31 5.18 6.18
CA SER A 49 5.95 5.22 4.76
C SER A 49 6.60 4.05 4.03
N VAL A 50 5.78 3.19 3.44
CA VAL A 50 6.22 2.00 2.67
C VAL A 50 5.86 2.18 1.20
N GLY A 51 6.79 1.82 0.32
CA GLY A 51 6.61 1.88 -1.12
C GLY A 51 7.67 1.06 -1.85
N TYR A 52 7.89 1.37 -3.11
CA TYR A 52 8.90 0.76 -3.97
C TYR A 52 9.29 1.68 -5.13
N SER A 53 10.43 1.42 -5.77
CA SER A 53 11.06 2.35 -6.71
C SER A 53 10.22 2.71 -7.94
N THR A 54 9.39 1.80 -8.44
CA THR A 54 8.53 2.01 -9.62
C THR A 54 7.07 2.35 -9.28
N CYS A 55 6.80 2.73 -8.03
CA CYS A 55 5.47 3.05 -7.56
C CYS A 55 5.06 4.47 -7.98
N HIS A 56 4.17 4.60 -8.96
CA HIS A 56 3.70 5.90 -9.46
C HIS A 56 3.18 6.82 -8.35
N TRP A 57 2.22 6.36 -7.55
CA TRP A 57 1.63 7.17 -6.49
C TRP A 57 2.59 7.47 -5.33
N CYS A 58 3.65 6.65 -5.17
CA CYS A 58 4.72 6.97 -4.23
C CYS A 58 5.53 8.19 -4.71
N HIS A 59 5.80 8.29 -6.02
CA HIS A 59 6.44 9.46 -6.62
C HIS A 59 5.55 10.70 -6.53
N VAL A 60 4.25 10.56 -6.83
CA VAL A 60 3.30 11.67 -6.68
C VAL A 60 3.31 12.20 -5.23
N MET A 61 3.21 11.31 -4.22
CA MET A 61 3.24 11.71 -2.82
C MET A 61 4.60 12.30 -2.38
N ALA A 62 5.71 11.83 -2.98
CA ALA A 62 7.03 12.40 -2.75
C ALA A 62 7.08 13.87 -3.20
N HIS A 63 6.72 14.14 -4.44
CA HIS A 63 6.77 15.48 -5.02
C HIS A 63 5.78 16.44 -4.36
N GLU A 64 4.57 15.98 -4.03
CA GLU A 64 3.55 16.84 -3.42
C GLU A 64 3.76 17.11 -1.93
N SER A 65 4.33 16.14 -1.20
CA SER A 65 4.35 16.20 0.27
C SER A 65 5.76 16.08 0.85
N PHE A 66 6.56 15.08 0.45
CA PHE A 66 7.84 14.82 1.12
C PHE A 66 8.96 15.77 0.69
N GLU A 67 8.82 16.42 -0.47
CA GLU A 67 9.73 17.47 -0.96
C GLU A 67 9.26 18.87 -0.52
N ASP A 68 8.03 19.01 -0.02
CA ASP A 68 7.49 20.27 0.47
C ASP A 68 8.08 20.63 1.84
N PRO A 69 8.72 21.82 2.01
CA PRO A 69 9.36 22.19 3.27
C PRO A 69 8.38 22.36 4.45
N GLU A 70 7.15 22.74 4.20
CA GLU A 70 6.13 22.94 5.26
C GLU A 70 5.66 21.59 5.80
N VAL A 71 5.34 20.63 4.90
CA VAL A 71 4.98 19.27 5.27
C VAL A 71 6.14 18.59 5.99
N ALA A 72 7.37 18.74 5.48
CA ALA A 72 8.55 18.17 6.09
C ALA A 72 8.78 18.70 7.51
N ARG A 73 8.63 20.00 7.74
CA ARG A 73 8.71 20.61 9.08
C ARG A 73 7.68 19.99 10.02
N LEU A 74 6.42 19.90 9.60
CA LEU A 74 5.36 19.30 10.42
C LEU A 74 5.63 17.83 10.74
N LEU A 75 6.10 17.04 9.74
CA LEU A 75 6.48 15.64 9.94
C LEU A 75 7.64 15.49 10.93
N ASN A 76 8.70 16.29 10.79
CA ASN A 76 9.89 16.23 11.65
C ASN A 76 9.57 16.68 13.10
N ASP A 77 8.66 17.64 13.25
CA ASP A 77 8.23 18.14 14.57
C ASP A 77 7.38 17.09 15.31
N ALA A 78 6.44 16.45 14.60
CA ALA A 78 5.44 15.58 15.20
C ALA A 78 5.87 14.11 15.34
N PHE A 79 6.77 13.62 14.46
CA PHE A 79 7.10 12.20 14.33
C PHE A 79 8.58 11.91 14.26
N VAL A 80 8.93 10.65 14.49
CA VAL A 80 10.13 10.04 13.90
C VAL A 80 9.69 9.36 12.59
N CYS A 81 10.23 9.83 11.47
CA CYS A 81 9.83 9.38 10.14
C CYS A 81 10.67 8.19 9.67
N VAL A 82 10.02 7.10 9.33
CA VAL A 82 10.66 5.85 8.87
C VAL A 82 10.21 5.53 7.45
N LYS A 83 11.17 5.22 6.58
CA LYS A 83 10.95 4.80 5.19
C LYS A 83 11.31 3.35 5.01
N VAL A 84 10.47 2.60 4.29
CA VAL A 84 10.68 1.17 4.02
C VAL A 84 10.47 0.88 2.54
N ASP A 85 11.43 0.17 1.95
CA ASP A 85 11.26 -0.48 0.67
C ASP A 85 10.60 -1.85 0.86
N ARG A 86 9.40 -2.02 0.30
CA ARG A 86 8.68 -3.29 0.39
C ARG A 86 9.38 -4.44 -0.34
N GLU A 87 10.22 -4.13 -1.31
CA GLU A 87 10.96 -5.15 -2.07
C GLU A 87 12.10 -5.73 -1.24
N GLU A 88 12.70 -4.93 -0.33
CA GLU A 88 13.69 -5.41 0.64
C GLU A 88 13.05 -5.97 1.92
N ARG A 89 11.92 -5.39 2.37
CA ARG A 89 11.24 -5.74 3.62
C ARG A 89 9.77 -6.11 3.41
N PRO A 90 9.50 -7.19 2.64
CA PRO A 90 8.13 -7.68 2.43
C PRO A 90 7.45 -8.17 3.71
N ASP A 91 8.22 -8.55 4.73
CA ASP A 91 7.75 -8.90 6.05
C ASP A 91 7.04 -7.73 6.74
N ILE A 92 7.64 -6.54 6.73
CA ILE A 92 7.07 -5.32 7.29
C ILE A 92 5.86 -4.89 6.46
N ASP A 93 6.01 -4.85 5.14
CA ASP A 93 4.94 -4.48 4.23
C ASP A 93 3.68 -5.31 4.47
N LYS A 94 3.80 -6.65 4.53
CA LYS A 94 2.68 -7.55 4.72
C LYS A 94 1.92 -7.29 6.03
N VAL A 95 2.64 -7.09 7.14
CA VAL A 95 2.03 -6.84 8.45
C VAL A 95 1.21 -5.55 8.42
N TYR A 96 1.82 -4.44 7.97
CA TYR A 96 1.15 -3.14 8.00
C TYR A 96 0.16 -2.94 6.86
N MET A 97 0.31 -3.66 5.74
CA MET A 97 -0.73 -3.74 4.72
C MET A 97 -1.99 -4.42 5.26
N THR A 98 -1.84 -5.50 6.05
CA THR A 98 -2.98 -6.14 6.73
C THR A 98 -3.68 -5.16 7.69
N VAL A 99 -2.91 -4.36 8.44
CA VAL A 99 -3.46 -3.30 9.30
C VAL A 99 -4.25 -2.28 8.47
N CYS A 100 -3.69 -1.81 7.35
CA CYS A 100 -4.36 -0.86 6.47
C CYS A 100 -5.68 -1.41 5.93
N GLN A 101 -5.67 -2.64 5.45
CA GLN A 101 -6.87 -3.32 4.95
C GLN A 101 -7.95 -3.50 6.02
N LEU A 102 -7.57 -3.83 7.26
CA LEU A 102 -8.51 -3.95 8.38
C LEU A 102 -9.13 -2.60 8.78
N LEU A 103 -8.36 -1.52 8.73
CA LEU A 103 -8.82 -0.19 9.15
C LEU A 103 -9.60 0.55 8.06
N THR A 104 -9.24 0.36 6.80
CA THR A 104 -9.77 1.17 5.68
C THR A 104 -10.61 0.37 4.68
N GLY A 105 -10.65 -0.96 4.80
CA GLY A 105 -11.30 -1.85 3.84
C GLY A 105 -10.50 -2.04 2.54
N SER A 106 -9.37 -1.35 2.36
CA SER A 106 -8.54 -1.42 1.15
C SER A 106 -7.06 -1.31 1.49
N GLY A 107 -6.20 -1.61 0.52
CA GLY A 107 -4.76 -1.49 0.65
C GLY A 107 -4.11 -1.05 -0.66
N GLY A 108 -2.85 -0.63 -0.58
CA GLY A 108 -2.08 -0.18 -1.75
C GLY A 108 -0.86 0.63 -1.35
N TRP A 109 -0.09 1.01 -2.35
CA TRP A 109 1.09 1.86 -2.16
C TRP A 109 0.90 3.22 -2.85
N PRO A 110 1.43 4.29 -2.20
CA PRO A 110 2.17 4.31 -0.94
C PRO A 110 1.33 3.82 0.22
N LEU A 111 1.93 3.10 1.17
CA LEU A 111 1.29 2.71 2.43
C LEU A 111 1.82 3.63 3.52
N THR A 112 0.92 4.30 4.23
CA THR A 112 1.22 5.17 5.37
C THR A 112 0.64 4.56 6.64
N VAL A 113 1.47 4.45 7.68
CA VAL A 113 1.03 3.96 8.99
C VAL A 113 1.60 4.85 10.08
N VAL A 114 0.78 5.21 11.06
CA VAL A 114 1.29 5.84 12.28
C VAL A 114 1.18 4.86 13.43
N MET A 115 2.27 4.72 14.18
CA MET A 115 2.40 3.74 15.24
C MET A 115 3.10 4.30 16.48
N THR A 116 2.94 3.61 17.59
CA THR A 116 3.71 3.88 18.82
C THR A 116 5.19 3.54 18.62
N PRO A 117 6.11 4.02 19.50
CA PRO A 117 7.51 3.58 19.50
C PRO A 117 7.68 2.05 19.62
N ASP A 118 6.70 1.36 20.21
CA ASP A 118 6.66 -0.10 20.33
C ASP A 118 6.06 -0.80 19.10
N LYS A 119 6.04 -0.10 17.94
CA LYS A 119 5.60 -0.64 16.65
C LYS A 119 4.10 -1.01 16.60
N GLN A 120 3.27 -0.48 17.50
CA GLN A 120 1.84 -0.76 17.54
C GLN A 120 1.07 0.29 16.73
N PRO A 121 0.37 -0.08 15.63
CA PRO A 121 -0.29 0.87 14.75
C PRO A 121 -1.60 1.40 15.35
N PHE A 122 -1.90 2.69 15.10
CA PHE A 122 -3.18 3.30 15.46
C PHE A 122 -3.82 4.11 14.32
N PHE A 123 -3.10 4.32 13.23
CA PHE A 123 -3.62 4.95 12.01
C PHE A 123 -2.99 4.28 10.79
N ALA A 124 -3.77 4.11 9.72
CA ALA A 124 -3.26 3.69 8.44
C ALA A 124 -4.04 4.36 7.29
N ALA A 125 -3.34 4.62 6.21
CA ALA A 125 -3.88 5.12 4.96
C ALA A 125 -2.97 4.70 3.79
N THR A 126 -3.44 4.86 2.57
CA THR A 126 -2.62 4.76 1.38
C THR A 126 -2.05 6.15 1.01
N TYR A 127 -2.25 6.62 -0.20
CA TYR A 127 -1.86 7.95 -0.63
C TYR A 127 -2.58 9.04 0.17
N ILE A 128 -1.83 10.04 0.63
CA ILE A 128 -2.32 11.24 1.34
C ILE A 128 -1.82 12.45 0.56
N PRO A 129 -2.73 13.32 0.03
CA PRO A 129 -2.32 14.52 -0.68
C PRO A 129 -1.71 15.56 0.27
N ARG A 130 -1.05 16.59 -0.28
CA ARG A 130 -0.55 17.73 0.50
C ARG A 130 -1.70 18.46 1.20
N GLU A 131 -2.73 18.81 0.47
CA GLU A 131 -3.94 19.50 0.93
C GLU A 131 -5.18 18.63 0.76
N ASN A 132 -6.28 18.99 1.41
CA ASN A 132 -7.54 18.28 1.29
C ASN A 132 -8.00 18.24 -0.16
N ARG A 133 -8.16 17.07 -0.74
CA ARG A 133 -8.72 16.90 -2.08
C ARG A 133 -9.29 15.50 -2.30
N PHE A 134 -10.17 15.35 -3.25
CA PHE A 134 -10.83 14.07 -3.59
C PHE A 134 -11.48 13.39 -2.38
N GLY A 135 -12.05 14.18 -1.44
CA GLY A 135 -12.65 13.65 -0.21
C GLY A 135 -11.64 13.07 0.80
N ARG A 136 -10.35 13.31 0.60
CA ARG A 136 -9.27 12.88 1.51
C ARG A 136 -8.70 14.07 2.26
N VAL A 137 -8.40 13.85 3.55
CA VAL A 137 -7.68 14.83 4.37
C VAL A 137 -6.21 14.85 3.93
N GLY A 138 -5.66 16.04 3.76
CA GLY A 138 -4.27 16.26 3.35
C GLY A 138 -3.29 16.26 4.53
N MET A 139 -1.98 16.15 4.20
CA MET A 139 -0.89 16.13 5.19
C MET A 139 -0.89 17.34 6.12
N LEU A 140 -1.15 18.55 5.57
CA LEU A 140 -1.15 19.80 6.34
C LEU A 140 -2.20 19.83 7.46
N GLU A 141 -3.30 19.13 7.30
CA GLU A 141 -4.35 19.02 8.32
C GLU A 141 -4.19 17.75 9.17
N LEU A 142 -3.85 16.62 8.55
CA LEU A 142 -3.74 15.32 9.21
C LEU A 142 -2.64 15.29 10.27
N ILE A 143 -1.45 15.82 9.95
CA ILE A 143 -0.28 15.79 10.83
C ILE A 143 -0.58 16.47 12.18
N PRO A 144 -1.08 17.72 12.21
CA PRO A 144 -1.43 18.38 13.48
C PRO A 144 -2.56 17.68 14.24
N GLN A 145 -3.51 17.05 13.53
CA GLN A 145 -4.57 16.27 14.18
C GLN A 145 -4.01 15.05 14.90
N ILE A 146 -3.14 14.28 14.26
CA ILE A 146 -2.51 13.09 14.86
C ILE A 146 -1.62 13.51 16.04
N GLU A 147 -0.82 14.57 15.88
CA GLU A 147 0.02 15.09 16.95
C GLU A 147 -0.81 15.48 18.19
N ARG A 148 -1.90 16.20 17.98
CA ARG A 148 -2.82 16.57 19.07
C ARG A 148 -3.41 15.33 19.76
N VAL A 149 -3.90 14.35 19.00
CA VAL A 149 -4.44 13.10 19.55
C VAL A 149 -3.37 12.37 20.35
N TRP A 150 -2.13 12.28 19.84
CA TRP A 150 -1.00 11.68 20.55
C TRP A 150 -0.71 12.35 21.89
N LYS A 151 -0.76 13.69 21.95
CA LYS A 151 -0.46 14.48 23.15
C LYS A 151 -1.62 14.50 24.17
N THR A 152 -2.87 14.50 23.71
CA THR A 152 -4.02 14.78 24.57
C THR A 152 -4.95 13.59 24.82
N ARG A 153 -4.84 12.53 24.00
CA ARG A 153 -5.72 11.35 24.05
C ARG A 153 -4.93 10.04 23.99
N ARG A 154 -3.84 9.98 24.71
CA ARG A 154 -2.90 8.85 24.72
C ARG A 154 -3.58 7.52 25.08
N ASP A 155 -4.46 7.49 26.05
CA ASP A 155 -5.18 6.28 26.48
C ASP A 155 -6.09 5.74 25.38
N ASP A 156 -6.72 6.62 24.61
CA ASP A 156 -7.53 6.22 23.44
C ASP A 156 -6.65 5.59 22.36
N VAL A 157 -5.49 6.18 22.09
CA VAL A 157 -4.50 5.63 21.16
C VAL A 157 -4.10 4.22 21.59
N LEU A 158 -3.68 4.04 22.85
CA LEU A 158 -3.27 2.73 23.38
C LEU A 158 -4.42 1.70 23.43
N SER A 159 -5.65 2.14 23.62
CA SER A 159 -6.83 1.28 23.54
C SER A 159 -7.05 0.81 22.09
N SER A 160 -6.97 1.74 21.13
CA SER A 160 -7.12 1.46 19.71
C SER A 160 -6.04 0.49 19.21
N THR A 161 -4.77 0.67 19.61
CA THR A 161 -3.68 -0.25 19.21
C THR A 161 -3.96 -1.69 19.67
N ARG A 162 -4.46 -1.89 20.89
CA ARG A 162 -4.80 -3.23 21.41
C ARG A 162 -5.89 -3.91 20.58
N GLN A 163 -6.91 -3.16 20.17
CA GLN A 163 -8.00 -3.68 19.32
C GLN A 163 -7.48 -4.07 17.94
N ILE A 164 -6.67 -3.21 17.32
CA ILE A 164 -6.06 -3.47 16.01
C ILE A 164 -5.19 -4.73 16.06
N LEU A 165 -4.31 -4.84 17.06
CA LEU A 165 -3.44 -6.01 17.20
C LEU A 165 -4.23 -7.31 17.41
N ALA A 166 -5.31 -7.27 18.21
CA ALA A 166 -6.19 -8.43 18.38
C ALA A 166 -6.86 -8.85 17.05
N ALA A 167 -7.30 -7.87 16.24
CA ALA A 167 -7.88 -8.14 14.94
C ALA A 167 -6.84 -8.74 13.95
N VAL A 168 -5.62 -8.19 13.90
CA VAL A 168 -4.52 -8.73 13.08
C VAL A 168 -4.19 -10.16 13.49
N GLN A 169 -4.05 -10.44 14.80
CA GLN A 169 -3.78 -11.79 15.31
C GLN A 169 -4.87 -12.79 14.92
N LYS A 170 -6.14 -12.38 14.97
CA LYS A 170 -7.27 -13.21 14.53
C LYS A 170 -7.17 -13.54 13.05
N THR A 171 -6.85 -12.56 12.21
CA THR A 171 -6.70 -12.74 10.75
C THR A 171 -5.55 -13.69 10.43
N VAL A 172 -4.41 -13.53 11.09
CA VAL A 172 -3.23 -14.41 10.88
C VAL A 172 -3.51 -15.84 11.33
N ARG A 173 -4.22 -16.03 12.47
CA ARG A 173 -4.57 -17.38 12.97
C ARG A 173 -5.64 -18.06 12.12
N ALA A 174 -6.52 -17.32 11.46
CA ALA A 174 -7.54 -17.86 10.58
C ALA A 174 -6.98 -18.40 9.24
N ALA A 175 -5.71 -18.10 8.90
CA ALA A 175 -5.03 -18.64 7.74
C ALA A 175 -4.71 -20.13 7.97
N GLY A 176 -5.66 -20.95 7.61
CA GLY A 176 -5.65 -22.34 7.22
C GLY A 176 -4.77 -23.34 7.96
N GLN A 177 -5.35 -24.03 8.94
CA GLN A 177 -4.97 -25.40 9.29
C GLN A 177 -6.08 -26.34 8.77
N GLY A 178 -6.04 -26.70 7.50
CA GLY A 178 -7.01 -27.59 6.88
C GLY A 178 -6.37 -28.43 5.77
N GLU A 179 -6.89 -29.62 5.56
CA GLU A 179 -6.55 -30.40 4.38
C GLU A 179 -7.05 -29.71 3.12
N LEU A 180 -6.27 -29.75 2.03
CA LEU A 180 -6.67 -29.19 0.75
C LEU A 180 -7.84 -30.00 0.20
N SER A 181 -9.02 -29.37 0.08
CA SER A 181 -10.17 -29.98 -0.57
C SER A 181 -9.94 -30.15 -2.07
N GLN A 182 -10.45 -31.25 -2.64
CA GLN A 182 -10.47 -31.45 -4.09
C GLN A 182 -11.39 -30.43 -4.79
N ASP A 183 -12.31 -29.80 -4.04
CA ASP A 183 -13.26 -28.81 -4.56
C ASP A 183 -12.65 -27.39 -4.63
N LEU A 184 -11.49 -27.18 -4.03
CA LEU A 184 -10.82 -25.87 -4.01
C LEU A 184 -10.74 -25.17 -5.39
N PRO A 185 -10.44 -25.89 -6.51
CA PRO A 185 -10.48 -25.24 -7.83
C PRO A 185 -11.88 -24.82 -8.26
N ALA A 186 -12.95 -25.55 -7.86
CA ALA A 186 -14.33 -25.18 -8.17
C ALA A 186 -14.75 -23.94 -7.36
N ASP A 187 -14.37 -23.87 -6.09
CA ASP A 187 -14.62 -22.70 -5.24
C ASP A 187 -13.90 -21.45 -5.78
N ALA A 188 -12.63 -21.57 -6.15
CA ALA A 188 -11.87 -20.48 -6.74
C ALA A 188 -12.50 -20.02 -8.09
N PHE A 189 -13.00 -20.94 -8.90
CA PHE A 189 -13.72 -20.57 -10.13
C PHE A 189 -15.03 -19.82 -9.80
N ALA A 190 -15.78 -20.28 -8.79
CA ALA A 190 -17.03 -19.62 -8.38
C ALA A 190 -16.77 -18.18 -7.90
N GLU A 191 -15.71 -17.94 -7.13
CA GLU A 191 -15.29 -16.58 -6.69
C GLU A 191 -14.91 -15.68 -7.88
N LEU A 192 -14.11 -16.19 -8.82
CA LEU A 192 -13.76 -15.42 -10.02
C LEU A 192 -14.99 -15.09 -10.86
N ARG A 193 -15.91 -16.06 -11.03
CA ARG A 193 -17.16 -15.86 -11.74
C ARG A 193 -18.02 -14.77 -11.09
N ALA A 194 -18.13 -14.78 -9.77
CA ALA A 194 -18.90 -13.79 -9.03
C ALA A 194 -18.34 -12.35 -9.14
N SER A 195 -17.05 -12.21 -9.39
CA SER A 195 -16.37 -10.90 -9.56
C SER A 195 -16.17 -10.49 -11.02
N PHE A 196 -16.53 -11.34 -11.99
CA PHE A 196 -16.30 -11.10 -13.41
C PHE A 196 -17.20 -9.99 -13.96
N ASP A 197 -16.61 -9.05 -14.70
CA ASP A 197 -17.32 -7.99 -15.41
C ASP A 197 -17.69 -8.46 -16.81
N GLU A 198 -18.96 -8.81 -17.00
CA GLU A 198 -19.49 -9.29 -18.28
C GLU A 198 -19.45 -8.22 -19.39
N THR A 199 -19.52 -6.95 -19.01
CA THR A 199 -19.58 -5.83 -19.97
C THR A 199 -18.21 -5.44 -20.48
N HIS A 200 -17.27 -5.23 -19.56
CA HIS A 200 -15.96 -4.67 -19.89
C HIS A 200 -14.82 -5.72 -19.81
N GLY A 201 -15.10 -6.92 -19.31
CA GLY A 201 -14.08 -7.92 -19.02
C GLY A 201 -13.29 -7.59 -17.74
N GLY A 202 -12.42 -8.51 -17.33
CA GLY A 202 -11.68 -8.37 -16.08
C GLY A 202 -12.51 -8.71 -14.84
N PHE A 203 -11.97 -8.36 -13.65
CA PHE A 203 -12.53 -8.78 -12.37
C PHE A 203 -12.63 -7.59 -11.42
N GLY A 204 -13.75 -7.49 -10.71
CA GLY A 204 -14.00 -6.41 -9.76
C GLY A 204 -14.26 -5.04 -10.40
N PRO A 205 -14.40 -3.99 -9.57
CA PRO A 205 -14.56 -2.61 -10.02
C PRO A 205 -13.23 -2.00 -10.48
N ALA A 206 -13.29 -0.78 -11.04
CA ALA A 206 -12.10 0.01 -11.32
C ALA A 206 -11.39 0.44 -10.00
N PRO A 207 -10.07 0.59 -10.01
CA PRO A 207 -9.12 0.34 -11.12
C PRO A 207 -8.93 -1.15 -11.40
N LYS A 208 -8.84 -1.53 -12.68
CA LYS A 208 -8.65 -2.94 -13.08
C LYS A 208 -7.19 -3.25 -13.40
N PHE A 209 -6.69 -4.33 -12.82
CA PHE A 209 -5.36 -4.87 -13.09
C PHE A 209 -5.48 -6.08 -14.01
N PRO A 210 -4.49 -6.33 -14.90
CA PRO A 210 -4.48 -7.49 -15.80
C PRO A 210 -4.56 -8.85 -15.12
N ILE A 211 -4.02 -9.01 -13.95
CA ILE A 211 -3.99 -10.23 -13.10
C ILE A 211 -3.78 -11.53 -13.93
N PRO A 212 -2.61 -11.73 -14.57
CA PRO A 212 -2.39 -12.84 -15.51
C PRO A 212 -2.62 -14.23 -14.90
N HIS A 213 -2.41 -14.40 -13.60
CA HIS A 213 -2.62 -15.68 -12.91
C HIS A 213 -4.09 -16.08 -12.85
N HIS A 214 -5.05 -15.13 -12.81
CA HIS A 214 -6.48 -15.45 -12.96
C HIS A 214 -6.77 -16.03 -14.35
N LEU A 215 -6.22 -15.43 -15.40
CA LEU A 215 -6.39 -15.92 -16.77
C LEU A 215 -5.75 -17.29 -16.96
N CYS A 216 -4.54 -17.50 -16.43
CA CYS A 216 -3.88 -18.80 -16.44
C CYS A 216 -4.69 -19.87 -15.69
N PHE A 217 -5.28 -19.51 -14.54
CA PHE A 217 -6.15 -20.41 -13.79
C PHE A 217 -7.39 -20.78 -14.61
N LEU A 218 -8.10 -19.82 -15.19
CA LEU A 218 -9.32 -20.03 -15.99
C LEU A 218 -9.05 -20.95 -17.20
N LEU A 219 -7.93 -20.73 -17.92
CA LEU A 219 -7.55 -21.58 -19.05
C LEU A 219 -7.24 -23.03 -18.61
N ARG A 220 -6.57 -23.21 -17.45
CA ARG A 220 -6.31 -24.53 -16.87
C ARG A 220 -7.60 -25.18 -16.38
N PHE A 221 -8.49 -24.41 -15.76
CA PHE A 221 -9.80 -24.88 -15.30
C PHE A 221 -10.67 -25.34 -16.48
N TRP A 222 -10.75 -24.53 -17.54
CA TRP A 222 -11.39 -24.95 -18.80
C TRP A 222 -10.80 -26.26 -19.35
N LYS A 223 -9.48 -26.33 -19.45
CA LYS A 223 -8.82 -27.53 -19.98
C LYS A 223 -9.11 -28.78 -19.17
N ARG A 224 -9.21 -28.67 -17.87
CA ARG A 224 -9.44 -29.80 -16.95
C ARG A 224 -10.92 -30.20 -16.86
N HIS A 225 -11.82 -29.23 -16.83
CA HIS A 225 -13.23 -29.44 -16.52
C HIS A 225 -14.17 -29.21 -17.71
N GLY A 226 -13.67 -28.81 -18.87
CA GLY A 226 -14.50 -28.50 -20.06
C GLY A 226 -15.37 -27.26 -19.94
N SER A 227 -15.11 -26.38 -18.96
CA SER A 227 -15.95 -25.19 -18.69
C SER A 227 -15.83 -24.14 -19.79
N ALA A 228 -16.81 -24.09 -20.71
CA ALA A 228 -16.87 -23.07 -21.74
C ALA A 228 -16.95 -21.65 -21.16
N GLU A 229 -17.55 -21.48 -19.97
CA GLU A 229 -17.65 -20.19 -19.27
C GLU A 229 -16.26 -19.69 -18.83
N ALA A 230 -15.41 -20.56 -18.29
CA ALA A 230 -14.05 -20.19 -17.91
C ALA A 230 -13.22 -19.71 -19.13
N LEU A 231 -13.37 -20.39 -20.27
CA LEU A 231 -12.72 -19.96 -21.51
C LEU A 231 -13.23 -18.59 -21.94
N ARG A 232 -14.57 -18.41 -22.01
CA ARG A 232 -15.21 -17.14 -22.38
C ARG A 232 -14.74 -15.96 -21.51
N MET A 233 -14.64 -16.16 -20.20
CA MET A 233 -14.16 -15.13 -19.28
C MET A 233 -12.71 -14.72 -19.59
N ALA A 234 -11.84 -15.69 -19.87
CA ALA A 234 -10.46 -15.42 -20.24
C ALA A 234 -10.36 -14.69 -21.58
N GLU A 235 -11.05 -15.17 -22.61
CA GLU A 235 -11.09 -14.57 -23.95
C GLU A 235 -11.65 -13.15 -23.92
N ARG A 236 -12.78 -12.92 -23.23
CA ARG A 236 -13.40 -11.60 -23.10
C ARG A 236 -12.47 -10.60 -22.44
N THR A 237 -11.77 -11.02 -21.36
CA THR A 237 -10.81 -10.17 -20.66
C THR A 237 -9.64 -9.81 -21.58
N LEU A 238 -9.03 -10.78 -22.26
CA LEU A 238 -7.91 -10.53 -23.17
C LEU A 238 -8.31 -9.63 -24.35
N GLN A 239 -9.49 -9.82 -24.91
CA GLN A 239 -10.03 -8.98 -25.99
C GLN A 239 -10.25 -7.54 -25.51
N ALA A 240 -10.85 -7.36 -24.33
CA ALA A 240 -11.06 -6.04 -23.74
C ALA A 240 -9.72 -5.32 -23.47
N MET A 241 -8.75 -6.01 -22.87
CA MET A 241 -7.41 -5.47 -22.64
C MET A 241 -6.73 -5.04 -23.94
N ARG A 242 -6.88 -5.83 -25.02
CA ARG A 242 -6.29 -5.54 -26.34
C ARG A 242 -6.98 -4.38 -27.06
N ALA A 243 -8.28 -4.23 -26.89
CA ALA A 243 -9.08 -3.19 -27.55
C ALA A 243 -9.07 -1.86 -26.79
N GLY A 244 -8.91 -1.90 -25.46
CA GLY A 244 -8.94 -0.73 -24.57
C GLY A 244 -7.59 -0.06 -24.36
N GLY A 245 -7.59 0.93 -23.47
CA GLY A 245 -6.41 1.74 -23.13
C GLY A 245 -5.29 1.01 -22.39
N LEU A 246 -5.52 -0.23 -21.94
CA LEU A 246 -4.44 -1.05 -21.35
C LEU A 246 -3.40 -1.47 -22.40
N CYS A 247 -3.77 -1.61 -23.67
CA CYS A 247 -2.82 -1.97 -24.72
C CYS A 247 -2.08 -0.72 -25.23
N ASP A 248 -0.75 -0.76 -25.14
CA ASP A 248 0.08 0.22 -25.85
C ASP A 248 0.16 -0.17 -27.33
N HIS A 249 -0.58 0.55 -28.18
CA HIS A 249 -0.65 0.30 -29.61
C HIS A 249 0.61 0.75 -30.37
N LEU A 250 1.51 1.49 -29.73
CA LEU A 250 2.79 1.95 -30.31
C LEU A 250 3.97 1.09 -29.86
N GLY A 251 4.07 0.85 -28.53
CA GLY A 251 5.15 0.07 -27.94
C GLY A 251 4.87 -1.44 -27.84
N PHE A 252 3.66 -1.89 -28.15
CA PHE A 252 3.24 -3.30 -28.11
C PHE A 252 3.36 -3.98 -26.72
N GLY A 253 2.81 -3.36 -25.73
CA GLY A 253 2.75 -3.91 -24.38
C GLY A 253 1.42 -3.60 -23.71
N PHE A 254 1.35 -3.88 -22.42
CA PHE A 254 0.20 -3.55 -21.61
C PHE A 254 0.61 -2.67 -20.43
N HIS A 255 -0.16 -1.63 -20.17
CA HIS A 255 -0.02 -0.82 -18.97
C HIS A 255 -0.35 -1.62 -17.73
N ARG A 256 0.09 -1.14 -16.58
CA ARG A 256 -0.04 -1.83 -15.29
C ARG A 256 -1.49 -2.01 -14.86
N TYR A 257 -2.33 -1.00 -15.08
CA TYR A 257 -3.76 -1.03 -14.73
C TYR A 257 -4.54 0.00 -15.52
N SER A 258 -5.86 -0.20 -15.60
CA SER A 258 -6.83 0.78 -16.09
C SER A 258 -7.42 1.57 -14.92
N THR A 259 -7.56 2.88 -15.07
CA THR A 259 -8.15 3.77 -14.07
C THR A 259 -9.68 3.74 -14.07
N ASP A 260 -10.28 3.28 -15.14
CA ASP A 260 -11.72 3.11 -15.34
C ASP A 260 -12.10 1.64 -15.56
N ALA A 261 -13.35 1.40 -15.91
CA ALA A 261 -13.88 0.05 -16.09
C ALA A 261 -13.66 -0.52 -17.52
N SER A 262 -13.25 0.34 -18.50
CA SER A 262 -13.18 -0.01 -19.93
C SER A 262 -11.76 -0.09 -20.47
#